data_ca0c436c577d54df70d22f3fa1c4722d
#
_entry.id   ca0c436c577d54df70d22f3fa1c4722d
#
_cell.length_a   1.000
_cell.length_b   1.000
_cell.length_c   1.000
_cell.angle_alpha   90.00
_cell.angle_beta   90.00
_cell.angle_gamma   90.00
#
_symmetry.space_group_name_H-M   'P 1'
#
loop_
_entity.id
_entity.type
_entity.pdbx_description
1 polymer ?
#
loop_
_entity_poly.entity_id
_entity_poly.type
_entity_poly.pdbx_seq_one_letter_code
_entity_poly.pdbx_strand_id
1 'polypeptide(L)'
;DNDRRMGFDFNVNYNKRFGKVDFTAGVTGTYYTTKATKRDELYQDKYQYRKGYAVDGIWGLQCIGFFKDEQDIIDSPEQRLGGTIRPGDLKYVDQNNDGIIDDKDQVYLARGGWYGAPLALGINLTAKWKGLTFFVLGTGEFGGHAMKNNESYYWISGEDKYSAVVRGRWTPETAATATYPRLTTESGTNNFYSSDFWMYKTDAFRLAKIQVT
;
A
#
# COMPACT_ATOMS: atom_id res chain seq x y z
N ASP A 1 23.76 12.15 0.15
CA ASP A 1 22.83 11.03 -0.02
C ASP A 1 23.30 10.10 -1.13
N ASN A 2 23.06 8.80 -0.99
CA ASN A 2 23.42 7.82 -2.01
C ASN A 2 22.40 6.69 -2.04
N ASP A 3 22.00 6.27 -3.25
CA ASP A 3 21.02 5.25 -3.50
C ASP A 3 21.60 4.14 -4.36
N ARG A 4 21.14 2.90 -4.12
CA ARG A 4 21.45 1.75 -4.95
C ARG A 4 20.17 1.16 -5.53
N ARG A 5 20.19 0.90 -6.83
CA ARG A 5 19.14 0.15 -7.54
C ARG A 5 19.77 -1.10 -8.15
N MET A 6 19.10 -2.21 -8.03
CA MET A 6 19.52 -3.49 -8.60
C MET A 6 18.31 -4.24 -9.09
N GLY A 7 18.47 -4.93 -10.19
CA GLY A 7 17.38 -5.71 -10.78
C GLY A 7 17.88 -6.61 -11.89
N PHE A 8 16.94 -7.34 -12.45
CA PHE A 8 17.15 -8.17 -13.63
C PHE A 8 15.89 -8.22 -14.46
N ASP A 9 16.09 -8.41 -15.76
CA ASP A 9 15.05 -8.68 -16.72
C ASP A 9 15.18 -10.11 -17.22
N PHE A 10 14.05 -10.72 -17.55
CA PHE A 10 14.03 -12.04 -18.16
C PHE A 10 12.97 -12.13 -19.26
N ASN A 11 13.25 -12.99 -20.24
CA ASN A 11 12.33 -13.35 -21.30
C ASN A 11 12.48 -14.85 -21.58
N VAL A 12 11.39 -15.59 -21.44
CA VAL A 12 11.34 -17.03 -21.71
C VAL A 12 10.24 -17.28 -22.71
N ASN A 13 10.59 -17.94 -23.83
CA ASN A 13 9.63 -18.31 -24.86
C ASN A 13 9.67 -19.81 -25.08
N TYR A 14 8.52 -20.42 -25.12
CA TYR A 14 8.30 -21.81 -25.45
C TYR A 14 7.54 -21.91 -26.75
N ASN A 15 8.11 -22.60 -27.75
CA ASN A 15 7.51 -22.81 -29.04
C ASN A 15 7.36 -24.32 -29.30
N LYS A 16 6.16 -24.75 -29.65
CA LYS A 16 5.89 -26.15 -29.98
C LYS A 16 4.78 -26.29 -31.02
N ARG A 17 4.93 -27.23 -31.87
CA ARG A 17 3.88 -27.63 -32.81
C ARG A 17 3.10 -28.84 -32.30
N PHE A 18 1.80 -28.65 -32.15
CA PHE A 18 0.85 -29.69 -31.78
C PHE A 18 -0.01 -30.03 -32.97
N GLY A 19 0.37 -31.11 -33.71
CA GLY A 19 -0.30 -31.48 -34.94
C GLY A 19 -0.24 -30.38 -35.99
N LYS A 20 -1.37 -29.71 -36.27
CA LYS A 20 -1.49 -28.60 -37.24
C LYS A 20 -1.51 -27.21 -36.57
N VAL A 21 -1.28 -27.13 -35.27
CA VAL A 21 -1.28 -25.90 -34.51
C VAL A 21 0.14 -25.52 -34.10
N ASP A 22 0.61 -24.36 -34.52
CA ASP A 22 1.85 -23.77 -34.01
C ASP A 22 1.54 -22.94 -32.76
N PHE A 23 2.09 -23.34 -31.62
CA PHE A 23 1.86 -22.74 -30.32
C PHE A 23 3.11 -22.04 -29.82
N THR A 24 2.93 -20.82 -29.30
CA THR A 24 3.96 -20.05 -28.62
C THR A 24 3.40 -19.57 -27.27
N ALA A 25 4.15 -19.79 -26.21
CA ALA A 25 3.91 -19.19 -24.91
C ALA A 25 5.16 -18.40 -24.48
N GLY A 26 4.98 -17.17 -24.08
CA GLY A 26 6.07 -16.30 -23.63
C GLY A 26 5.78 -15.71 -22.28
N VAL A 27 6.82 -15.61 -21.44
CA VAL A 27 6.80 -14.87 -20.18
C VAL A 27 7.97 -13.91 -20.16
N THR A 28 7.67 -12.65 -19.93
CA THR A 28 8.68 -11.60 -19.72
C THR A 28 8.53 -11.02 -18.32
N GLY A 29 9.60 -10.59 -17.72
CA GLY A 29 9.51 -9.93 -16.42
C GLY A 29 10.71 -9.05 -16.13
N THR A 30 10.43 -8.02 -15.32
CA THR A 30 11.42 -7.12 -14.74
C THR A 30 11.24 -7.14 -13.23
N TYR A 31 12.30 -7.40 -12.50
CA TYR A 31 12.33 -7.27 -11.04
C TYR A 31 13.44 -6.35 -10.62
N TYR A 32 13.15 -5.42 -9.70
CA TYR A 32 14.17 -4.55 -9.16
C TYR A 32 13.95 -4.22 -7.69
N THR A 33 15.05 -3.89 -7.03
CA THR A 33 15.08 -3.40 -5.65
C THR A 33 15.77 -2.05 -5.58
N THR A 34 15.37 -1.24 -4.61
CA THR A 34 16.02 0.03 -4.29
C THR A 34 16.48 0.01 -2.84
N LYS A 35 17.56 0.71 -2.53
CA LYS A 35 18.06 0.82 -1.17
C LYS A 35 18.78 2.15 -0.96
N ALA A 36 18.37 2.89 0.08
CA ALA A 36 19.12 4.04 0.56
C ALA A 36 20.41 3.54 1.24
N THR A 37 21.57 3.86 0.67
CA THR A 37 22.86 3.37 1.17
C THR A 37 23.55 4.39 2.06
N LYS A 38 23.31 5.67 1.81
CA LYS A 38 23.81 6.77 2.64
C LYS A 38 22.74 7.86 2.73
N ARG A 39 22.48 8.31 3.94
CA ARG A 39 21.64 9.47 4.27
C ARG A 39 22.35 10.29 5.32
N ASP A 40 22.16 11.59 5.27
CA ASP A 40 22.55 12.50 6.34
C ASP A 40 21.34 12.63 7.29
N GLU A 41 21.30 11.75 8.28
CA GLU A 41 20.19 11.58 9.20
C GLU A 41 20.71 11.56 10.63
N LEU A 42 20.02 12.27 11.50
CA LEU A 42 20.31 12.30 12.92
C LEU A 42 19.01 12.03 13.69
N TYR A 43 18.75 10.78 13.97
CA TYR A 43 17.60 10.34 14.76
C TYR A 43 18.06 9.70 16.07
N GLN A 44 17.19 9.77 17.09
CA GLN A 44 17.43 9.11 18.37
C GLN A 44 17.28 7.59 18.25
N ASP A 45 16.26 7.14 17.55
CA ASP A 45 15.87 5.75 17.46
C ASP A 45 16.26 5.13 16.12
N LYS A 46 16.70 3.85 16.16
CA LYS A 46 17.21 3.14 14.99
C LYS A 46 16.16 2.93 13.91
N TYR A 47 14.90 2.75 14.27
CA TYR A 47 13.81 2.49 13.31
C TYR A 47 13.46 3.72 12.47
N GLN A 48 13.83 4.93 12.90
CA GLN A 48 13.60 6.16 12.15
C GLN A 48 14.55 6.33 10.96
N TYR A 49 15.71 5.67 10.97
CA TYR A 49 16.69 5.80 9.91
C TYR A 49 16.20 5.18 8.60
N ARG A 50 16.24 5.96 7.54
CA ARG A 50 15.86 5.52 6.18
C ARG A 50 16.97 4.73 5.49
N LYS A 51 18.21 4.89 5.94
CA LYS A 51 19.35 4.11 5.48
C LYS A 51 19.07 2.62 5.63
N GLY A 52 19.22 1.87 4.55
CA GLY A 52 18.97 0.43 4.54
C GLY A 52 17.62 0.01 3.99
N TYR A 53 16.65 0.92 3.97
CA TYR A 53 15.31 0.68 3.42
C TYR A 53 15.20 1.09 1.95
N ALA A 54 14.08 0.76 1.32
CA ALA A 54 13.80 1.14 -0.05
C ALA A 54 13.72 2.66 -0.20
N VAL A 55 14.25 3.19 -1.31
CA VAL A 55 14.22 4.63 -1.62
C VAL A 55 12.79 5.14 -1.78
N ASP A 56 11.92 4.28 -2.32
CA ASP A 56 10.50 4.49 -2.48
C ASP A 56 9.69 3.94 -1.28
N GLY A 57 10.27 3.98 -0.08
CA GLY A 57 9.62 3.54 1.15
C GLY A 57 8.47 4.44 1.58
N ILE A 58 7.36 3.84 1.96
CA ILE A 58 6.26 4.50 2.65
C ILE A 58 6.55 4.42 4.15
N TRP A 59 6.47 5.58 4.80
CA TRP A 59 6.68 5.74 6.23
C TRP A 59 5.39 6.26 6.87
N GLY A 60 5.10 5.81 8.06
CA GLY A 60 3.91 6.21 8.79
C GLY A 60 3.76 5.46 10.10
N LEU A 61 2.65 5.70 10.77
CA LEU A 61 2.31 5.08 12.04
C LEU A 61 1.78 3.66 11.84
N GLN A 62 2.03 2.80 12.80
CA GLN A 62 1.46 1.46 12.85
C GLN A 62 0.15 1.48 13.64
N CYS A 63 -0.95 1.15 12.98
CA CYS A 63 -2.29 1.14 13.58
C CYS A 63 -2.56 -0.22 14.24
N ILE A 64 -3.13 -0.18 15.46
CA ILE A 64 -3.53 -1.38 16.22
C ILE A 64 -5.06 -1.48 16.39
N GLY A 65 -5.81 -0.68 15.66
CA GLY A 65 -7.27 -0.71 15.66
C GLY A 65 -7.91 0.61 16.06
N PHE A 66 -9.07 0.52 16.69
CA PHE A 66 -9.82 1.68 17.18
C PHE A 66 -9.82 1.68 18.71
N PHE A 67 -9.84 2.86 19.30
CA PHE A 67 -10.15 2.98 20.72
C PHE A 67 -11.57 2.46 20.99
N LYS A 68 -11.70 1.61 22.00
CA LYS A 68 -12.96 0.92 22.32
C LYS A 68 -13.89 1.80 23.16
N ASP A 69 -13.33 2.47 24.16
CA ASP A 69 -14.02 3.28 25.15
C ASP A 69 -13.04 4.31 25.78
N GLU A 70 -13.55 5.13 26.70
CA GLU A 70 -12.76 6.14 27.40
C GLU A 70 -11.67 5.52 28.28
N GLN A 71 -11.90 4.33 28.85
CA GLN A 71 -10.88 3.66 29.66
C GLN A 71 -9.71 3.18 28.81
N ASP A 72 -9.98 2.67 27.60
CA ASP A 72 -8.93 2.28 26.65
C ASP A 72 -8.07 3.49 26.23
N ILE A 73 -8.65 4.68 26.15
CA ILE A 73 -7.91 5.93 25.90
C ILE A 73 -7.01 6.27 27.09
N ILE A 74 -7.54 6.22 28.32
CA ILE A 74 -6.80 6.54 29.55
C ILE A 74 -5.62 5.57 29.75
N ASP A 75 -5.80 4.29 29.44
CA ASP A 75 -4.80 3.23 29.63
C ASP A 75 -3.76 3.18 28.49
N SER A 76 -3.88 4.04 27.49
CA SER A 76 -3.01 4.07 26.31
C SER A 76 -2.05 5.25 26.32
N PRO A 77 -0.93 5.19 25.57
CA PRO A 77 -0.08 6.36 25.35
C PRO A 77 -0.86 7.54 24.77
N GLU A 78 -0.48 8.75 25.15
CA GLU A 78 -1.11 9.99 24.68
C GLU A 78 -0.84 10.18 23.17
N GLN A 79 -1.87 10.26 22.34
CA GLN A 79 -1.71 10.55 20.90
C GLN A 79 -1.71 12.06 20.64
N ARG A 80 -0.57 12.62 20.24
CA ARG A 80 -0.36 14.04 19.91
C ARG A 80 -0.37 14.30 18.40
N LEU A 81 -1.37 13.76 17.73
CA LEU A 81 -1.51 13.82 16.27
C LEU A 81 -2.56 14.86 15.81
N GLY A 82 -3.11 15.62 16.75
CA GLY A 82 -4.11 16.65 16.52
C GLY A 82 -5.55 16.20 16.74
N GLY A 83 -6.32 17.09 17.37
CA GLY A 83 -7.71 16.84 17.76
C GLY A 83 -7.85 16.17 19.12
N THR A 84 -9.11 16.02 19.57
CA THR A 84 -9.46 15.31 20.80
C THR A 84 -9.74 13.86 20.48
N ILE A 85 -9.02 12.96 21.15
CA ILE A 85 -9.20 11.51 20.97
C ILE A 85 -10.48 11.05 21.64
N ARG A 86 -11.25 10.21 20.97
CA ARG A 86 -12.49 9.63 21.47
C ARG A 86 -12.62 8.17 21.03
N PRO A 87 -13.50 7.37 21.66
CA PRO A 87 -13.80 6.01 21.21
C PRO A 87 -14.16 5.98 19.72
N GLY A 88 -13.56 5.03 18.99
CA GLY A 88 -13.70 4.89 17.54
C GLY A 88 -12.67 5.65 16.71
N ASP A 89 -11.77 6.42 17.34
CA ASP A 89 -10.59 6.95 16.67
C ASP A 89 -9.51 5.88 16.51
N LEU A 90 -8.64 6.07 15.51
CA LEU A 90 -7.52 5.17 15.28
C LEU A 90 -6.52 5.22 16.42
N LYS A 91 -6.08 4.04 16.83
CA LYS A 91 -5.10 3.80 17.88
C LYS A 91 -3.79 3.33 17.27
N TYR A 92 -2.67 3.93 17.67
CA TYR A 92 -1.36 3.65 17.10
C TYR A 92 -0.39 3.09 18.15
N VAL A 93 0.71 2.51 17.64
CA VAL A 93 1.79 1.97 18.47
C VAL A 93 2.75 3.09 18.88
N ASP A 94 3.06 3.16 20.15
CA ASP A 94 4.20 3.89 20.70
C ASP A 94 5.47 3.06 20.44
N GLN A 95 6.28 3.48 19.48
CA GLN A 95 7.45 2.71 19.00
C GLN A 95 8.66 2.85 19.92
N ASN A 96 8.80 4.00 20.57
CA ASN A 96 9.93 4.31 21.44
C ASN A 96 9.62 4.12 22.94
N ASN A 97 8.35 3.83 23.28
CA ASN A 97 7.84 3.67 24.64
C ASN A 97 8.07 4.91 25.53
N ASP A 98 7.93 6.10 24.95
CA ASP A 98 8.04 7.35 25.72
C ASP A 98 6.68 7.81 26.31
N GLY A 99 5.60 7.06 26.05
CA GLY A 99 4.25 7.33 26.49
C GLY A 99 3.50 8.36 25.64
N ILE A 100 4.08 8.78 24.51
CA ILE A 100 3.52 9.77 23.60
C ILE A 100 3.60 9.21 22.18
N ILE A 101 2.52 9.29 21.42
CA ILE A 101 2.50 8.96 20.00
C ILE A 101 2.55 10.26 19.19
N ASP A 102 3.64 10.44 18.46
CA ASP A 102 3.91 11.61 17.62
C ASP A 102 4.65 11.20 16.32
N ASP A 103 5.26 12.17 15.63
CA ASP A 103 6.02 11.93 14.41
C ASP A 103 7.25 11.02 14.60
N LYS A 104 7.71 10.84 15.85
CA LYS A 104 8.85 9.95 16.14
C LYS A 104 8.46 8.48 16.05
N ASP A 105 7.17 8.14 16.12
CA ASP A 105 6.68 6.76 16.04
C ASP A 105 6.47 6.26 14.61
N GLN A 106 6.82 7.07 13.62
CA GLN A 106 6.75 6.65 12.23
C GLN A 106 7.81 5.59 11.92
N VAL A 107 7.37 4.48 11.34
CA VAL A 107 8.21 3.36 10.92
C VAL A 107 8.11 3.13 9.41
N TYR A 108 9.03 2.35 8.88
CA TYR A 108 8.93 1.85 7.51
C TYR A 108 7.75 0.87 7.41
N LEU A 109 6.76 1.19 6.59
CA LEU A 109 5.57 0.36 6.40
C LEU A 109 5.70 -0.56 5.20
N ALA A 110 6.08 -0.02 4.04
CA ALA A 110 6.16 -0.79 2.82
C ALA A 110 6.93 -0.04 1.72
N ARG A 111 7.08 -0.69 0.58
CA ARG A 111 7.60 -0.10 -0.64
C ARG A 111 6.47 0.52 -1.46
N GLY A 112 6.61 1.78 -1.87
CA GLY A 112 5.60 2.50 -2.65
C GLY A 112 5.54 2.06 -4.12
N GLY A 113 6.68 1.79 -4.73
CA GLY A 113 6.73 1.44 -6.15
C GLY A 113 6.50 2.65 -7.08
N TRP A 114 6.81 3.87 -6.64
CA TRP A 114 6.60 5.12 -7.42
C TRP A 114 7.53 5.24 -8.62
N TYR A 115 8.59 4.46 -8.68
CA TYR A 115 9.47 4.34 -9.86
C TYR A 115 9.06 3.18 -10.81
N GLY A 116 7.86 2.65 -10.63
CA GLY A 116 7.32 1.45 -11.25
C GLY A 116 7.15 0.31 -10.25
N ALA A 117 6.34 -0.68 -10.60
CA ALA A 117 6.12 -1.83 -9.74
C ALA A 117 7.43 -2.63 -9.52
N PRO A 118 7.73 -3.07 -8.30
CA PRO A 118 8.91 -3.89 -8.01
C PRO A 118 9.05 -5.13 -8.88
N LEU A 119 7.93 -5.74 -9.25
CA LEU A 119 7.85 -6.83 -10.20
C LEU A 119 6.81 -6.50 -11.27
N ALA A 120 7.23 -6.44 -12.52
CA ALA A 120 6.36 -6.35 -13.68
C ALA A 120 6.47 -7.65 -14.50
N LEU A 121 5.33 -8.21 -14.89
CA LEU A 121 5.23 -9.44 -15.66
C LEU A 121 4.40 -9.25 -16.92
N GLY A 122 4.81 -9.89 -18.02
CA GLY A 122 4.03 -10.04 -19.24
C GLY A 122 3.91 -11.50 -19.60
N ILE A 123 2.70 -11.96 -19.89
CA ILE A 123 2.44 -13.32 -20.36
C ILE A 123 1.76 -13.22 -21.71
N ASN A 124 2.31 -13.87 -22.72
CA ASN A 124 1.68 -13.95 -24.04
C ASN A 124 1.48 -15.40 -24.48
N LEU A 125 0.37 -15.63 -25.17
CA LEU A 125 0.04 -16.90 -25.78
C LEU A 125 -0.34 -16.65 -27.24
N THR A 126 0.22 -17.42 -28.16
CA THR A 126 -0.13 -17.40 -29.58
C THR A 126 -0.42 -18.81 -30.06
N ALA A 127 -1.53 -19.00 -30.75
CA ALA A 127 -1.86 -20.22 -31.43
C ALA A 127 -2.18 -19.93 -32.92
N LYS A 128 -1.50 -20.61 -33.85
CA LYS A 128 -1.73 -20.45 -35.28
C LYS A 128 -2.24 -21.76 -35.86
N TRP A 129 -3.34 -21.69 -36.60
CA TRP A 129 -3.96 -22.83 -37.24
C TRP A 129 -4.59 -22.44 -38.57
N LYS A 130 -4.14 -23.07 -39.70
CA LYS A 130 -4.71 -22.86 -41.05
C LYS A 130 -4.96 -21.41 -41.44
N GLY A 131 -4.02 -20.50 -41.16
CA GLY A 131 -4.17 -19.07 -41.46
C GLY A 131 -4.88 -18.25 -40.38
N LEU A 132 -5.52 -18.90 -39.41
CA LEU A 132 -6.07 -18.23 -38.23
C LEU A 132 -4.99 -18.07 -37.13
N THR A 133 -4.87 -16.89 -36.59
CA THR A 133 -3.99 -16.59 -35.42
C THR A 133 -4.82 -16.12 -34.26
N PHE A 134 -4.68 -16.82 -33.14
CA PHE A 134 -5.22 -16.39 -31.85
C PHE A 134 -4.06 -15.88 -30.95
N PHE A 135 -4.20 -14.69 -30.40
CA PHE A 135 -3.20 -14.07 -29.54
C PHE A 135 -3.84 -13.53 -28.26
N VAL A 136 -3.19 -13.78 -27.12
CA VAL A 136 -3.59 -13.26 -25.81
C VAL A 136 -2.37 -12.65 -25.13
N LEU A 137 -2.54 -11.50 -24.53
CA LEU A 137 -1.53 -10.81 -23.69
C LEU A 137 -2.13 -10.46 -22.34
N GLY A 138 -1.48 -10.92 -21.29
CA GLY A 138 -1.70 -10.48 -19.92
C GLY A 138 -0.51 -9.70 -19.38
N THR A 139 -0.74 -8.69 -18.55
CA THR A 139 0.29 -7.94 -17.86
C THR A 139 -0.01 -7.87 -16.38
N GLY A 140 1.01 -7.99 -15.54
CA GLY A 140 0.90 -7.91 -14.09
C GLY A 140 1.95 -6.99 -13.49
N GLU A 141 1.55 -6.28 -12.43
CA GLU A 141 2.39 -5.40 -11.63
C GLU A 141 2.21 -5.78 -10.16
N PHE A 142 3.31 -5.99 -9.41
CA PHE A 142 3.26 -6.54 -8.06
C PHE A 142 4.30 -5.92 -7.13
N GLY A 143 3.98 -5.93 -5.82
CA GLY A 143 4.90 -5.56 -4.74
C GLY A 143 4.93 -4.07 -4.42
N GLY A 144 4.10 -3.25 -5.05
CA GLY A 144 3.92 -1.85 -4.70
C GLY A 144 2.79 -1.65 -3.68
N HIS A 145 2.82 -0.51 -3.00
CA HIS A 145 1.76 -0.06 -2.09
C HIS A 145 1.44 1.41 -2.34
N ALA A 146 0.24 1.82 -1.96
CA ALA A 146 -0.20 3.20 -1.99
C ALA A 146 -1.06 3.53 -0.77
N MET A 147 -1.29 4.82 -0.55
CA MET A 147 -2.09 5.33 0.57
C MET A 147 -3.46 5.78 0.09
N LYS A 148 -4.49 5.44 0.84
CA LYS A 148 -5.87 5.94 0.68
C LYS A 148 -5.98 7.31 1.36
N ASN A 149 -5.33 8.31 0.80
CA ASN A 149 -5.25 9.67 1.36
C ASN A 149 -5.99 10.72 0.55
N ASN A 150 -6.93 10.31 -0.28
CA ASN A 150 -7.78 11.26 -1.01
C ASN A 150 -8.82 11.87 -0.04
N GLU A 151 -8.69 13.14 0.22
CA GLU A 151 -9.54 13.91 1.15
C GLU A 151 -11.01 13.93 0.75
N SER A 152 -11.33 13.89 -0.55
CA SER A 152 -12.72 13.88 -1.01
C SER A 152 -13.40 12.51 -0.92
N TYR A 153 -12.66 11.44 -0.64
CA TYR A 153 -13.23 10.09 -0.64
C TYR A 153 -12.89 9.28 0.62
N TYR A 154 -11.63 9.26 1.04
CA TYR A 154 -11.19 8.45 2.18
C TYR A 154 -11.00 9.25 3.46
N TRP A 155 -10.41 10.42 3.38
CA TRP A 155 -10.12 11.27 4.53
C TRP A 155 -11.20 12.35 4.67
N ILE A 156 -12.39 11.94 5.10
CA ILE A 156 -13.56 12.80 5.20
C ILE A 156 -13.60 13.44 6.57
N SER A 157 -13.53 14.76 6.61
CA SER A 157 -13.57 15.56 7.83
C SER A 157 -14.45 16.79 7.68
N GLY A 158 -14.87 17.35 8.81
CA GLY A 158 -15.62 18.61 8.83
C GLY A 158 -16.93 18.56 8.04
N GLU A 159 -17.07 19.47 7.08
CA GLU A 159 -18.27 19.66 6.27
C GLU A 159 -18.24 18.92 4.92
N ASP A 160 -17.28 18.03 4.73
CA ASP A 160 -17.13 17.27 3.48
C ASP A 160 -18.34 16.38 3.19
N LYS A 161 -18.58 16.14 1.91
CA LYS A 161 -19.61 15.17 1.50
C LYS A 161 -19.14 13.74 1.80
N TYR A 162 -20.00 12.96 2.42
CA TYR A 162 -19.72 11.58 2.75
C TYR A 162 -19.68 10.69 1.52
N SER A 163 -18.59 9.98 1.36
CA SER A 163 -18.45 8.90 0.39
C SER A 163 -19.01 7.58 0.93
N ALA A 164 -19.12 6.56 0.08
CA ALA A 164 -19.64 5.25 0.48
C ALA A 164 -18.78 4.55 1.55
N VAL A 165 -17.50 4.92 1.69
CA VAL A 165 -16.57 4.31 2.63
C VAL A 165 -17.00 4.47 4.10
N VAL A 166 -17.70 5.58 4.41
CA VAL A 166 -18.19 5.85 5.77
C VAL A 166 -19.31 4.92 6.24
N ARG A 167 -19.85 4.09 5.36
CA ARG A 167 -20.83 3.07 5.77
C ARG A 167 -20.24 2.05 6.74
N GLY A 168 -18.92 1.83 6.66
CA GLY A 168 -18.18 0.99 7.59
C GLY A 168 -17.68 1.71 8.85
N ARG A 169 -18.19 2.90 9.16
CA ARG A 169 -17.72 3.68 10.31
C ARG A 169 -17.93 2.98 11.64
N TRP A 170 -17.06 3.29 12.55
CA TRP A 170 -17.17 2.86 13.93
C TRP A 170 -18.34 3.57 14.63
N THR A 171 -19.15 2.82 15.32
CA THR A 171 -20.13 3.21 16.34
C THR A 171 -20.09 2.17 17.44
N PRO A 172 -20.64 2.42 18.65
CA PRO A 172 -20.70 1.39 19.70
C PRO A 172 -21.30 0.06 19.22
N GLU A 173 -22.31 0.13 18.33
CA GLU A 173 -23.00 -1.06 17.79
C GLU A 173 -22.18 -1.77 16.71
N THR A 174 -21.33 -1.06 15.99
CA THR A 174 -20.51 -1.60 14.88
C THR A 174 -19.05 -1.82 15.25
N ALA A 175 -18.66 -1.59 16.49
CA ALA A 175 -17.25 -1.59 16.95
C ALA A 175 -16.49 -2.87 16.55
N ALA A 176 -17.16 -4.04 16.55
CA ALA A 176 -16.53 -5.32 16.20
C ALA A 176 -16.31 -5.51 14.69
N THR A 177 -16.99 -4.75 13.83
CA THR A 177 -16.99 -4.92 12.37
C THR A 177 -16.60 -3.66 11.61
N ALA A 178 -16.30 -2.57 12.33
CA ALA A 178 -15.95 -1.29 11.76
C ALA A 178 -14.69 -1.40 10.89
N THR A 179 -14.74 -0.78 9.72
CA THR A 179 -13.63 -0.70 8.75
C THR A 179 -13.21 0.73 8.46
N TYR A 180 -13.83 1.69 9.17
CA TYR A 180 -13.58 3.11 9.05
C TYR A 180 -13.72 3.76 10.45
N PRO A 181 -12.91 4.77 10.80
CA PRO A 181 -13.01 5.42 12.10
C PRO A 181 -14.36 6.12 12.32
N ARG A 182 -14.62 6.56 13.54
CA ARG A 182 -15.80 7.36 13.83
C ARG A 182 -15.84 8.61 12.95
N LEU A 183 -17.02 9.10 12.63
CA LEU A 183 -17.19 10.39 11.97
C LEU A 183 -17.23 11.52 13.02
N THR A 184 -16.67 12.66 12.65
CA THR A 184 -16.65 13.84 13.48
C THR A 184 -16.70 15.11 12.64
N THR A 185 -17.32 16.15 13.15
CA THR A 185 -17.24 17.52 12.64
C THR A 185 -16.13 18.33 13.29
N GLU A 186 -15.50 17.77 14.35
CA GLU A 186 -14.36 18.39 15.00
C GLU A 186 -13.14 18.36 14.08
N SER A 187 -12.39 19.44 14.04
CA SER A 187 -11.11 19.46 13.34
C SER A 187 -10.09 18.59 14.10
N GLY A 188 -9.37 17.77 13.36
CA GLY A 188 -8.32 16.92 13.94
C GLY A 188 -7.73 16.01 12.88
N THR A 189 -6.48 15.65 13.07
CA THR A 189 -5.72 14.87 12.09
C THR A 189 -5.41 13.44 12.53
N ASN A 190 -5.76 13.07 13.77
CA ASN A 190 -5.45 11.74 14.31
C ASN A 190 -5.87 10.59 13.41
N ASN A 191 -7.10 10.61 12.90
CA ASN A 191 -7.62 9.55 12.03
C ASN A 191 -7.07 9.63 10.59
N PHE A 192 -6.48 10.75 10.21
CA PHE A 192 -6.02 11.06 8.86
C PHE A 192 -4.50 11.22 8.80
N TYR A 193 -3.81 10.36 9.54
CA TYR A 193 -2.36 10.29 9.54
C TYR A 193 -1.88 9.15 8.63
N SER A 194 -0.72 9.34 7.98
CA SER A 194 -0.10 8.27 7.21
C SER A 194 0.15 7.06 8.09
N SER A 195 -0.54 5.96 7.80
CA SER A 195 -0.47 4.72 8.58
C SER A 195 -0.77 3.50 7.73
N ASP A 196 -0.45 2.33 8.24
CA ASP A 196 -0.78 1.07 7.58
C ASP A 196 -2.29 0.83 7.48
N PHE A 197 -3.12 1.48 8.31
CA PHE A 197 -4.58 1.45 8.17
C PHE A 197 -5.05 1.97 6.80
N TRP A 198 -4.41 3.02 6.29
CA TRP A 198 -4.76 3.62 5.00
C TRP A 198 -3.98 3.03 3.83
N MET A 199 -3.02 2.14 4.10
CA MET A 199 -2.20 1.54 3.07
C MET A 199 -2.91 0.38 2.38
N TYR A 200 -2.67 0.21 1.07
CA TYR A 200 -3.15 -0.93 0.29
C TYR A 200 -2.10 -1.37 -0.73
N LYS A 201 -2.16 -2.64 -1.12
CA LYS A 201 -1.34 -3.19 -2.20
C LYS A 201 -1.85 -2.71 -3.54
N THR A 202 -0.93 -2.36 -4.43
CA THR A 202 -1.23 -1.97 -5.82
C THR A 202 -1.11 -3.14 -6.80
N ASP A 203 -1.02 -4.36 -6.28
CA ASP A 203 -0.93 -5.57 -7.11
C ASP A 203 -2.09 -5.64 -8.08
N ALA A 204 -1.78 -5.82 -9.35
CA ALA A 204 -2.78 -5.90 -10.41
C ALA A 204 -2.35 -6.88 -11.50
N PHE A 205 -3.30 -7.61 -12.05
CA PHE A 205 -3.15 -8.36 -13.29
C PHE A 205 -4.24 -7.96 -14.27
N ARG A 206 -3.86 -7.66 -15.50
CA ARG A 206 -4.75 -7.21 -16.56
C ARG A 206 -4.65 -8.12 -17.76
N LEU A 207 -5.78 -8.53 -18.30
CA LEU A 207 -5.87 -9.07 -19.65
C LEU A 207 -5.79 -7.89 -20.62
N ALA A 208 -4.60 -7.65 -21.17
CA ALA A 208 -4.29 -6.45 -21.93
C ALA A 208 -4.80 -6.53 -23.38
N LYS A 209 -4.80 -7.74 -23.98
CA LYS A 209 -5.21 -7.94 -25.37
C LYS A 209 -5.69 -9.36 -25.64
N ILE A 210 -6.77 -9.46 -26.39
CA ILE A 210 -7.18 -10.67 -27.13
C ILE A 210 -7.32 -10.26 -28.60
N GLN A 211 -6.71 -11.02 -29.50
CA GLN A 211 -6.77 -10.75 -30.93
C GLN A 211 -6.97 -12.07 -31.69
N VAL A 212 -7.85 -12.03 -32.70
CA VAL A 212 -8.04 -13.08 -33.69
C VAL A 212 -7.81 -12.47 -35.06
N THR A 213 -6.98 -13.11 -35.87
CA THR A 213 -6.60 -12.63 -37.22
C THR A 213 -6.59 -13.78 -38.17
#